data_24c3ccb345a421af1bcbf32a6c40e932
#
_entry.id   24c3ccb345a421af1bcbf32a6c40e932
#
_cell.length_a   1.000
_cell.length_b   1.000
_cell.length_c   1.000
_cell.angle_alpha   90.00
_cell.angle_beta   90.00
_cell.angle_gamma   90.00
#
_symmetry.space_group_name_H-M   'P 1'
#
loop_
_entity.id
_entity.type
_entity.pdbx_description
1 polymer ?
#
loop_
_entity_poly.entity_id
_entity_poly.type
_entity_poly.pdbx_seq_one_letter_code
_entity_poly.pdbx_strand_id
1 'polypeptide(L)'
;MKTTNFWSLSLLAATLMVGGLSFNSCKKDEVEPVPEVVENPLEKEAYFITGKVTDGTNALADVSVSAGEASAKTDATGTYQIEVNKKGSFELSFVKDGYLMIKHEVTVDSKAEKGTTVFYSQILTKQAESVKVTPEKDALLVITQNTEAFVPAGAVEKETEIAITAFVPAADKKLKEVADKAVSTSTPQTTSSALALSSFDCQPDGVKFEKPLEIRVKALEADNDVYFTEVKHYVNGTDKAEAIYDDSDKSYVLQLDGFSVHELRVVTDLSAEPNSETILSESVDNLGKTTAVSKDFSVKAKEGWKVISKSEGVKGDIEAKLMAALRNALACEGVSEIAMAKSMAVSGDMKMTVTYKQAVIRYTIRVKTNRGVESIVVEQYGAVSQKIEKEQGNMKPEHN
;
A
#
# COMPACT_ATOMS: atom_id res chain seq x y z
N MET A 1 20.70 -41.45 22.49
CA MET A 1 21.60 -40.39 22.94
C MET A 1 21.00 -39.11 22.45
N LYS A 2 20.26 -38.36 23.29
CA LYS A 2 20.57 -37.11 23.99
C LYS A 2 21.17 -36.09 23.02
N THR A 3 20.62 -34.94 22.80
CA THR A 3 20.23 -33.88 23.75
C THR A 3 19.24 -32.88 23.14
N THR A 4 18.23 -32.57 23.91
CA THR A 4 17.34 -31.43 23.87
C THR A 4 18.09 -30.14 24.16
N ASN A 5 17.75 -29.02 23.46
CA ASN A 5 18.01 -27.69 23.98
C ASN A 5 16.77 -26.83 23.85
N PHE A 6 16.13 -26.63 24.98
CA PHE A 6 15.19 -25.57 25.32
C PHE A 6 15.93 -24.22 25.35
N TRP A 7 15.39 -23.21 24.71
CA TRP A 7 15.72 -21.83 25.04
C TRP A 7 14.45 -21.09 25.45
N SER A 8 14.54 -20.64 26.68
CA SER A 8 13.53 -20.04 27.51
C SER A 8 13.22 -18.61 27.11
N LEU A 9 11.91 -18.26 27.17
CA LEU A 9 11.39 -16.90 27.26
C LEU A 9 12.06 -16.15 28.43
N SER A 10 12.58 -14.96 28.16
CA SER A 10 12.91 -13.97 29.19
C SER A 10 11.90 -12.84 29.16
N LEU A 11 10.95 -12.92 30.07
CA LEU A 11 10.07 -11.83 30.46
C LEU A 11 10.92 -10.83 31.27
N LEU A 12 11.15 -9.62 30.74
CA LEU A 12 11.79 -8.55 31.52
C LEU A 12 10.70 -7.71 32.18
N ALA A 13 10.40 -8.04 33.43
CA ALA A 13 9.63 -7.18 34.34
C ALA A 13 10.57 -6.10 34.88
N ALA A 14 10.32 -4.84 34.55
CA ALA A 14 11.00 -3.72 35.17
C ALA A 14 10.45 -3.50 36.56
N THR A 15 11.21 -3.89 37.58
CA THR A 15 10.93 -3.63 38.98
C THR A 15 11.48 -2.26 39.36
N LEU A 16 10.63 -1.29 39.66
CA LEU A 16 11.02 -0.03 40.31
C LEU A 16 11.52 -0.34 41.73
N MET A 17 12.80 -0.17 41.97
CA MET A 17 13.34 -0.07 43.31
C MET A 17 13.27 1.36 43.82
N VAL A 18 12.39 1.60 44.77
CA VAL A 18 12.40 2.82 45.61
C VAL A 18 13.46 2.61 46.67
N GLY A 19 14.63 3.23 46.49
CA GLY A 19 15.68 3.31 47.48
C GLY A 19 15.46 4.54 48.36
N GLY A 20 14.93 4.33 49.58
CA GLY A 20 14.88 5.38 50.60
C GLY A 20 16.27 5.72 51.11
N LEU A 21 16.67 6.97 51.00
CA LEU A 21 17.77 7.56 51.77
C LEU A 21 17.20 8.66 52.66
N SER A 22 17.12 8.35 53.96
CA SER A 22 16.82 9.31 55.00
C SER A 22 18.01 10.25 55.22
N PHE A 23 17.86 11.53 54.95
CA PHE A 23 18.70 12.56 55.47
C PHE A 23 17.85 13.56 56.27
N ASN A 24 18.02 13.53 57.59
CA ASN A 24 17.62 14.59 58.48
C ASN A 24 18.48 15.83 58.24
N SER A 25 17.88 16.98 57.95
CA SER A 25 18.16 18.24 58.67
C SER A 25 17.54 19.46 57.95
N CYS A 26 16.62 20.11 58.64
CA CYS A 26 16.32 21.54 58.70
C CYS A 26 16.56 22.43 57.45
N LYS A 27 15.50 22.80 56.76
CA LYS A 27 14.84 24.13 56.71
C LYS A 27 13.70 24.03 55.72
N LYS A 28 12.54 24.53 56.18
CA LYS A 28 11.38 24.72 55.29
C LYS A 28 11.72 25.81 54.28
N ASP A 29 11.99 25.39 53.06
CA ASP A 29 11.61 26.12 51.86
C ASP A 29 10.59 25.22 51.19
N GLU A 30 9.33 25.62 51.18
CA GLU A 30 8.27 24.99 50.40
C GLU A 30 8.68 25.14 48.92
N VAL A 31 9.30 24.10 48.37
CA VAL A 31 9.48 23.96 46.92
C VAL A 31 8.09 23.72 46.39
N GLU A 32 7.51 24.74 45.73
CA GLU A 32 6.29 24.54 44.94
C GLU A 32 6.49 23.31 44.07
N PRO A 33 5.49 22.37 44.03
CA PRO A 33 5.59 21.21 43.18
C PRO A 33 5.72 21.71 41.75
N VAL A 34 6.89 21.47 41.15
CA VAL A 34 7.08 21.68 39.70
C VAL A 34 5.98 20.91 39.00
N PRO A 35 5.11 21.54 38.20
CA PRO A 35 4.02 20.82 37.53
C PRO A 35 4.62 19.72 36.72
N GLU A 36 4.16 18.49 36.94
CA GLU A 36 4.59 17.32 36.22
C GLU A 36 4.28 17.53 34.72
N VAL A 37 5.31 17.73 33.92
CA VAL A 37 5.18 17.94 32.47
C VAL A 37 4.80 16.60 31.88
N VAL A 38 3.52 16.39 31.67
CA VAL A 38 3.03 15.20 30.93
C VAL A 38 3.32 15.41 29.45
N GLU A 39 4.25 14.63 28.91
CA GLU A 39 4.50 14.64 27.46
C GLU A 39 3.23 14.27 26.70
N ASN A 40 2.88 15.09 25.71
CA ASN A 40 1.75 14.81 24.84
C ASN A 40 2.15 13.79 23.76
N PRO A 41 1.58 12.57 23.73
CA PRO A 41 1.92 11.55 22.75
C PRO A 41 1.75 12.01 21.29
N LEU A 42 0.84 12.96 21.03
CA LEU A 42 0.62 13.52 19.69
C LEU A 42 1.75 14.44 19.22
N GLU A 43 2.60 14.91 20.13
CA GLU A 43 3.71 15.84 19.81
C GLU A 43 5.05 15.14 19.60
N LYS A 44 5.12 13.82 19.76
CA LYS A 44 6.32 13.06 19.37
C LYS A 44 6.58 13.24 17.88
N GLU A 45 7.87 13.30 17.52
CA GLU A 45 8.28 13.18 16.11
C GLU A 45 8.15 11.72 15.66
N ALA A 46 6.94 11.35 15.34
CA ALA A 46 6.63 10.06 14.77
C ALA A 46 5.73 10.23 13.56
N TYR A 47 5.96 9.41 12.57
CA TYR A 47 5.13 9.25 11.39
C TYR A 47 4.76 7.78 11.29
N PHE A 48 3.65 7.47 10.66
CA PHE A 48 3.15 6.10 10.61
C PHE A 48 2.93 5.68 9.16
N ILE A 49 3.32 4.45 8.86
CA ILE A 49 2.97 3.77 7.61
C ILE A 49 2.08 2.60 8.00
N THR A 50 0.86 2.56 7.49
CA THR A 50 -0.11 1.52 7.81
C THR A 50 -0.88 1.08 6.58
N GLY A 51 -1.50 -0.09 6.64
CA GLY A 51 -2.30 -0.62 5.56
C GLY A 51 -2.72 -2.05 5.81
N LYS A 52 -3.30 -2.67 4.79
CA LYS A 52 -3.72 -4.06 4.80
C LYS A 52 -2.95 -4.89 3.79
N VAL A 53 -2.70 -6.14 4.15
CA VAL A 53 -2.16 -7.15 3.24
C VAL A 53 -3.19 -8.25 3.06
N THR A 54 -3.51 -8.56 1.79
CA THR A 54 -4.49 -9.57 1.41
C THR A 54 -3.93 -10.48 0.31
N ASP A 55 -4.63 -11.57 0.00
CA ASP A 55 -4.40 -12.38 -1.22
C ASP A 55 -5.36 -11.99 -2.37
N GLY A 56 -6.06 -10.85 -2.22
CA GLY A 56 -7.11 -10.38 -3.10
C GLY A 56 -8.52 -10.80 -2.66
N THR A 57 -8.63 -11.76 -1.74
CA THR A 57 -9.92 -12.22 -1.17
C THR A 57 -9.89 -12.21 0.35
N ASN A 58 -8.81 -12.73 0.94
CA ASN A 58 -8.67 -12.90 2.38
C ASN A 58 -7.57 -11.99 2.94
N ALA A 59 -7.74 -11.56 4.17
CA ALA A 59 -6.70 -10.92 4.93
C ALA A 59 -5.54 -11.90 5.22
N LEU A 60 -4.31 -11.43 5.09
CA LEU A 60 -3.12 -12.22 5.37
C LEU A 60 -2.48 -11.82 6.70
N ALA A 61 -2.63 -12.67 7.71
CA ALA A 61 -1.91 -12.54 8.97
C ALA A 61 -0.43 -12.97 8.84
N ASP A 62 0.39 -12.52 9.79
CA ASP A 62 1.82 -12.89 9.91
C ASP A 62 2.68 -12.56 8.68
N VAL A 63 2.27 -11.63 7.84
CA VAL A 63 3.15 -11.06 6.81
C VAL A 63 4.18 -10.17 7.49
N SER A 64 5.45 -10.40 7.23
CA SER A 64 6.53 -9.51 7.69
C SER A 64 6.57 -8.29 6.76
N VAL A 65 6.34 -7.10 7.34
CA VAL A 65 6.43 -5.82 6.62
C VAL A 65 7.57 -5.02 7.23
N SER A 66 8.51 -4.55 6.41
CA SER A 66 9.65 -3.75 6.87
C SER A 66 9.76 -2.43 6.10
N ALA A 67 10.27 -1.39 6.79
CA ALA A 67 10.56 -0.07 6.25
C ALA A 67 11.94 0.37 6.76
N GLY A 68 13.01 -0.01 6.06
CA GLY A 68 14.38 0.13 6.56
C GLY A 68 14.61 -0.74 7.81
N GLU A 69 14.95 -0.12 8.94
CA GLU A 69 15.17 -0.83 10.21
C GLU A 69 13.87 -1.11 10.98
N ALA A 70 12.80 -0.36 10.69
CA ALA A 70 11.51 -0.56 11.33
C ALA A 70 10.75 -1.71 10.66
N SER A 71 10.04 -2.51 11.46
CA SER A 71 9.26 -3.63 10.95
C SER A 71 8.04 -3.92 11.82
N ALA A 72 7.04 -4.56 11.21
CA ALA A 72 5.84 -5.06 11.88
C ALA A 72 5.39 -6.37 11.23
N LYS A 73 4.51 -7.11 11.90
CA LYS A 73 3.76 -8.20 11.30
C LYS A 73 2.30 -7.81 11.16
N THR A 74 1.65 -8.29 10.12
CA THR A 74 0.20 -8.12 10.00
C THR A 74 -0.52 -8.93 11.08
N ASP A 75 -1.59 -8.35 11.62
CA ASP A 75 -2.50 -9.01 12.55
C ASP A 75 -3.48 -9.96 11.84
N ALA A 76 -4.44 -10.53 12.58
CA ALA A 76 -5.45 -11.44 12.04
C ALA A 76 -6.38 -10.78 11.00
N THR A 77 -6.47 -9.46 10.96
CA THR A 77 -7.22 -8.69 9.96
C THR A 77 -6.39 -8.28 8.76
N GLY A 78 -5.11 -8.71 8.71
CA GLY A 78 -4.14 -8.34 7.69
C GLY A 78 -3.60 -6.92 7.87
N THR A 79 -3.88 -6.24 8.97
CA THR A 79 -3.46 -4.85 9.20
C THR A 79 -2.05 -4.81 9.79
N TYR A 80 -1.25 -3.85 9.34
CA TYR A 80 0.06 -3.54 9.92
C TYR A 80 0.18 -2.04 10.18
N GLN A 81 1.06 -1.67 11.12
CA GLN A 81 1.47 -0.29 11.37
C GLN A 81 2.96 -0.26 11.72
N ILE A 82 3.70 0.58 11.04
CA ILE A 82 5.12 0.84 11.26
C ILE A 82 5.29 2.29 11.68
N GLU A 83 5.96 2.53 12.81
CA GLU A 83 6.36 3.86 13.24
C GLU A 83 7.73 4.19 12.66
N VAL A 84 7.86 5.36 12.04
CA VAL A 84 9.11 5.90 11.52
C VAL A 84 9.37 7.28 12.11
N ASN A 85 10.62 7.58 12.45
CA ASN A 85 11.03 8.79 13.17
C ASN A 85 11.53 9.92 12.27
N LYS A 86 11.40 9.78 10.96
CA LYS A 86 11.85 10.78 9.98
C LYS A 86 10.91 10.84 8.78
N LYS A 87 10.98 11.95 8.05
CA LYS A 87 10.38 12.14 6.73
C LYS A 87 11.28 11.58 5.64
N GLY A 88 10.73 11.36 4.46
CA GLY A 88 11.46 10.86 3.29
C GLY A 88 10.89 9.56 2.75
N SER A 89 11.64 8.95 1.84
CA SER A 89 11.25 7.70 1.19
C SER A 89 11.71 6.49 1.99
N PHE A 90 10.86 5.47 2.03
CA PHE A 90 11.09 4.17 2.66
C PHE A 90 10.75 3.06 1.67
N GLU A 91 11.68 2.13 1.44
CA GLU A 91 11.35 0.89 0.74
C GLU A 91 10.60 -0.03 1.71
N LEU A 92 9.31 -0.25 1.44
CA LEU A 92 8.53 -1.30 2.09
C LEU A 92 8.84 -2.64 1.45
N SER A 93 9.03 -3.68 2.26
CA SER A 93 9.16 -5.06 1.80
C SER A 93 8.12 -5.92 2.50
N PHE A 94 7.38 -6.71 1.72
CA PHE A 94 6.34 -7.63 2.18
C PHE A 94 6.79 -9.05 1.92
N VAL A 95 6.95 -9.84 2.98
CA VAL A 95 7.46 -11.22 2.92
C VAL A 95 6.53 -12.17 3.65
N LYS A 96 6.12 -13.25 2.96
CA LYS A 96 5.36 -14.36 3.51
C LYS A 96 5.71 -15.64 2.77
N ASP A 97 5.91 -16.74 3.50
CA ASP A 97 6.24 -18.05 2.90
C ASP A 97 5.16 -18.50 1.91
N GLY A 98 5.60 -18.97 0.74
CA GLY A 98 4.73 -19.42 -0.36
C GLY A 98 4.09 -18.29 -1.17
N TYR A 99 4.48 -17.03 -0.93
CA TYR A 99 4.03 -15.86 -1.70
C TYR A 99 5.20 -15.15 -2.37
N LEU A 100 4.94 -14.46 -3.46
CA LEU A 100 5.92 -13.58 -4.09
C LEU A 100 6.24 -12.41 -3.15
N MET A 101 7.52 -12.15 -2.95
CA MET A 101 7.98 -10.96 -2.22
C MET A 101 7.71 -9.72 -3.07
N ILE A 102 7.10 -8.70 -2.47
CA ILE A 102 6.84 -7.41 -3.11
C ILE A 102 7.61 -6.31 -2.38
N LYS A 103 8.18 -5.40 -3.15
CA LYS A 103 8.82 -4.18 -2.66
C LYS A 103 8.15 -2.94 -3.26
N HIS A 104 8.01 -1.89 -2.46
CA HIS A 104 7.43 -0.62 -2.90
C HIS A 104 8.03 0.55 -2.13
N GLU A 105 8.23 1.68 -2.81
CA GLU A 105 8.69 2.92 -2.18
C GLU A 105 7.50 3.76 -1.69
N VAL A 106 7.45 4.03 -0.40
CA VAL A 106 6.46 4.92 0.23
C VAL A 106 7.16 6.16 0.75
N THR A 107 6.55 7.33 0.56
CA THR A 107 7.13 8.60 0.99
C THR A 107 6.29 9.27 2.06
N VAL A 108 6.93 9.62 3.18
CA VAL A 108 6.41 10.61 4.13
C VAL A 108 6.85 11.98 3.64
N ASP A 109 5.90 12.81 3.20
CA ASP A 109 6.16 14.12 2.58
C ASP A 109 7.00 15.01 3.50
N SER A 110 7.89 15.81 2.92
CA SER A 110 8.74 16.76 3.64
C SER A 110 7.96 17.80 4.44
N LYS A 111 6.74 18.12 4.02
CA LYS A 111 5.82 19.04 4.70
C LYS A 111 4.87 18.33 5.66
N ALA A 112 4.95 16.99 5.77
CA ALA A 112 4.08 16.25 6.67
C ALA A 112 4.24 16.73 8.12
N GLU A 113 3.12 16.94 8.82
CA GLU A 113 3.13 17.26 10.24
C GLU A 113 3.35 15.97 11.07
N LYS A 114 3.82 16.12 12.31
CA LYS A 114 3.95 15.00 13.27
C LYS A 114 2.64 14.25 13.37
N GLY A 115 2.70 12.94 13.52
CA GLY A 115 1.52 12.06 13.58
C GLY A 115 0.87 11.76 12.25
N THR A 116 1.38 12.28 11.12
CA THR A 116 0.88 11.94 9.79
C THR A 116 0.97 10.44 9.57
N THR A 117 -0.12 9.86 9.06
CA THR A 117 -0.21 8.44 8.69
C THR A 117 -0.34 8.31 7.19
N VAL A 118 0.57 7.55 6.58
CA VAL A 118 0.55 7.20 5.16
C VAL A 118 -0.04 5.81 5.01
N PHE A 119 -1.02 5.64 4.11
CA PHE A 119 -1.65 4.36 3.84
C PHE A 119 -1.01 3.70 2.63
N TYR A 120 -0.67 2.43 2.78
CA TYR A 120 -0.24 1.58 1.69
C TYR A 120 -0.68 0.13 1.94
N SER A 121 -1.55 -0.39 1.09
CA SER A 121 -1.99 -1.78 1.13
C SER A 121 -1.44 -2.57 -0.03
N GLN A 122 -1.23 -3.88 0.17
CA GLN A 122 -0.65 -4.76 -0.83
C GLN A 122 -1.43 -6.06 -0.95
N ILE A 123 -1.62 -6.50 -2.19
CA ILE A 123 -2.10 -7.84 -2.51
C ILE A 123 -0.88 -8.71 -2.77
N LEU A 124 -0.68 -9.76 -1.96
CA LEU A 124 0.34 -10.77 -2.20
C LEU A 124 -0.21 -11.92 -3.01
N THR A 125 0.59 -12.41 -3.93
CA THR A 125 0.23 -13.52 -4.80
C THR A 125 0.96 -14.78 -4.37
N LYS A 126 0.23 -15.88 -4.21
CA LYS A 126 0.81 -17.20 -3.95
C LYS A 126 1.63 -17.63 -5.17
N GLN A 127 2.83 -18.14 -4.95
CA GLN A 127 3.67 -18.67 -6.01
C GLN A 127 3.01 -19.87 -6.70
N ALA A 128 3.11 -19.91 -8.03
CA ALA A 128 2.68 -21.07 -8.80
C ALA A 128 3.63 -22.27 -8.57
N GLU A 129 3.09 -23.48 -8.70
CA GLU A 129 3.90 -24.70 -8.69
C GLU A 129 4.68 -24.82 -10.00
N SER A 130 5.89 -25.39 -9.92
CA SER A 130 6.72 -25.64 -11.10
C SER A 130 6.15 -26.77 -11.94
N VAL A 131 6.24 -26.63 -13.25
CA VAL A 131 5.89 -27.65 -14.25
C VAL A 131 7.13 -28.02 -15.06
N LYS A 132 7.34 -29.31 -15.28
CA LYS A 132 8.42 -29.80 -16.16
C LYS A 132 8.05 -29.67 -17.61
N VAL A 133 8.91 -29.01 -18.38
CA VAL A 133 8.83 -28.91 -19.83
C VAL A 133 10.05 -29.60 -20.44
N THR A 134 9.86 -30.23 -21.61
CA THR A 134 10.92 -30.99 -22.30
C THR A 134 11.09 -30.48 -23.73
N PRO A 135 12.29 -30.64 -24.32
CA PRO A 135 12.55 -30.20 -25.71
C PRO A 135 11.67 -30.88 -26.75
N GLU A 136 11.20 -32.08 -26.47
CA GLU A 136 10.56 -32.94 -27.48
C GLU A 136 9.07 -32.66 -27.69
N LYS A 137 8.45 -31.91 -26.77
CA LYS A 137 6.99 -31.75 -26.73
C LYS A 137 6.57 -30.32 -26.54
N ASP A 138 5.47 -29.96 -27.21
CA ASP A 138 4.72 -28.77 -26.82
C ASP A 138 4.13 -28.93 -25.43
N ALA A 139 4.06 -27.84 -24.68
CA ALA A 139 3.35 -27.79 -23.40
C ALA A 139 2.40 -26.61 -23.34
N LEU A 140 1.23 -26.82 -22.75
CA LEU A 140 0.26 -25.79 -22.43
C LEU A 140 0.14 -25.66 -20.92
N LEU A 141 0.44 -24.48 -20.40
CA LEU A 141 0.33 -24.16 -18.97
C LEU A 141 -0.88 -23.26 -18.75
N VAL A 142 -1.82 -23.69 -17.94
CA VAL A 142 -2.94 -22.85 -17.51
C VAL A 142 -2.46 -22.02 -16.31
N ILE A 143 -2.33 -20.71 -16.51
CA ILE A 143 -1.85 -19.77 -15.47
C ILE A 143 -3.03 -19.28 -14.63
N THR A 144 -4.11 -18.86 -15.30
CA THR A 144 -5.38 -18.48 -14.69
C THR A 144 -6.53 -18.98 -15.55
N GLN A 145 -7.77 -18.78 -15.12
CA GLN A 145 -8.95 -19.12 -15.94
C GLN A 145 -8.91 -18.51 -17.34
N ASN A 146 -8.30 -17.33 -17.51
CA ASN A 146 -8.28 -16.57 -18.76
C ASN A 146 -6.87 -16.35 -19.30
N THR A 147 -5.88 -17.05 -18.77
CA THR A 147 -4.50 -16.88 -19.19
C THR A 147 -3.80 -18.22 -19.29
N GLU A 148 -3.18 -18.47 -20.43
CA GLU A 148 -2.41 -19.67 -20.69
C GLU A 148 -1.05 -19.33 -21.33
N ALA A 149 -0.06 -20.18 -21.12
CA ALA A 149 1.23 -20.10 -21.79
C ALA A 149 1.43 -21.34 -22.68
N PHE A 150 1.81 -21.10 -23.92
CA PHE A 150 2.20 -22.14 -24.86
C PHE A 150 3.72 -22.20 -24.96
N VAL A 151 4.28 -23.35 -24.66
CA VAL A 151 5.73 -23.66 -24.77
C VAL A 151 5.91 -24.58 -25.97
N PRO A 152 6.45 -24.11 -27.10
CA PRO A 152 6.62 -24.95 -28.26
C PRO A 152 7.75 -25.96 -28.08
N ALA A 153 7.67 -27.11 -28.73
CA ALA A 153 8.77 -28.08 -28.79
C ALA A 153 10.05 -27.44 -29.31
N GLY A 154 11.17 -27.70 -28.65
CA GLY A 154 12.45 -27.05 -28.91
C GLY A 154 12.58 -25.63 -28.34
N ALA A 155 11.69 -25.18 -27.47
CA ALA A 155 11.86 -23.91 -26.76
C ALA A 155 12.96 -24.00 -25.68
N VAL A 156 13.16 -25.17 -25.07
CA VAL A 156 14.20 -25.42 -24.08
C VAL A 156 15.21 -26.45 -24.62
N GLU A 157 16.50 -26.32 -24.26
CA GLU A 157 17.55 -27.25 -24.67
C GLU A 157 17.50 -28.60 -23.93
N LYS A 158 16.96 -28.60 -22.70
CA LYS A 158 16.86 -29.76 -21.82
C LYS A 158 15.61 -29.69 -20.95
N GLU A 159 15.25 -30.81 -20.32
CA GLU A 159 14.18 -30.80 -19.31
C GLU A 159 14.42 -29.68 -18.32
N THR A 160 13.45 -28.80 -18.18
CA THR A 160 13.50 -27.59 -17.34
C THR A 160 12.22 -27.49 -16.51
N GLU A 161 12.36 -27.23 -15.23
CA GLU A 161 11.22 -26.87 -14.37
C GLU A 161 10.93 -25.38 -14.51
N ILE A 162 9.71 -25.03 -14.88
CA ILE A 162 9.28 -23.64 -15.05
C ILE A 162 8.03 -23.35 -14.22
N ALA A 163 7.92 -22.13 -13.73
CA ALA A 163 6.73 -21.62 -13.07
C ALA A 163 6.38 -20.24 -13.63
N ILE A 164 5.11 -20.02 -13.93
CA ILE A 164 4.59 -18.71 -14.34
C ILE A 164 3.49 -18.32 -13.38
N THR A 165 3.76 -17.31 -12.57
CA THR A 165 2.83 -16.80 -11.57
C THR A 165 2.22 -15.49 -12.05
N ALA A 166 0.91 -15.47 -12.32
CA ALA A 166 0.19 -14.20 -12.50
C ALA A 166 0.07 -13.50 -11.14
N PHE A 167 0.46 -12.23 -11.05
CA PHE A 167 0.51 -11.51 -9.79
C PHE A 167 0.00 -10.08 -9.88
N VAL A 168 -0.34 -9.49 -8.74
CA VAL A 168 -0.63 -8.07 -8.58
C VAL A 168 0.66 -7.38 -8.14
N PRO A 169 1.28 -6.53 -8.98
CA PRO A 169 2.51 -5.83 -8.63
C PRO A 169 2.28 -4.80 -7.51
N ALA A 170 3.35 -4.16 -7.06
CA ALA A 170 3.26 -2.96 -6.26
C ALA A 170 2.54 -1.84 -7.01
N ALA A 171 2.00 -0.84 -6.27
CA ALA A 171 1.30 0.29 -6.86
C ALA A 171 2.15 1.02 -7.91
N ASP A 172 1.49 1.48 -8.97
CA ASP A 172 2.17 2.14 -10.09
C ASP A 172 2.83 3.45 -9.64
N LYS A 173 4.13 3.57 -9.90
CA LYS A 173 4.94 4.71 -9.47
C LYS A 173 4.48 6.03 -10.10
N LYS A 174 4.13 6.04 -11.39
CA LYS A 174 3.68 7.26 -12.08
C LYS A 174 2.32 7.72 -11.60
N LEU A 175 1.41 6.78 -11.31
CA LEU A 175 0.13 7.10 -10.70
C LEU A 175 0.33 7.77 -9.34
N LYS A 176 1.25 7.24 -8.52
CA LYS A 176 1.63 7.85 -7.25
C LYS A 176 2.25 9.24 -7.43
N GLU A 177 3.22 9.40 -8.33
CA GLU A 177 3.88 10.69 -8.59
C GLU A 177 2.89 11.79 -8.98
N VAL A 178 1.91 11.49 -9.85
CA VAL A 178 0.87 12.47 -10.24
C VAL A 178 -0.05 12.81 -9.09
N ALA A 179 -0.37 11.84 -8.23
CA ALA A 179 -1.18 12.05 -7.04
C ALA A 179 -0.46 12.92 -6.00
N ASP A 180 0.78 12.59 -5.66
CA ASP A 180 1.61 13.34 -4.71
C ASP A 180 1.80 14.79 -5.17
N LYS A 181 2.03 14.99 -6.47
CA LYS A 181 2.13 16.33 -7.05
C LYS A 181 0.80 17.09 -6.97
N ALA A 182 -0.33 16.44 -7.25
CA ALA A 182 -1.64 17.07 -7.13
C ALA A 182 -1.91 17.50 -5.68
N VAL A 183 -1.61 16.65 -4.69
CA VAL A 183 -1.77 16.96 -3.26
C VAL A 183 -0.83 18.09 -2.84
N SER A 184 0.45 18.04 -3.20
CA SER A 184 1.45 19.04 -2.77
C SER A 184 1.22 20.44 -3.35
N THR A 185 0.65 20.51 -4.57
CA THR A 185 0.30 21.78 -5.23
C THR A 185 -1.13 22.22 -4.99
N SER A 186 -1.98 21.34 -4.44
CA SER A 186 -3.44 21.52 -4.32
C SER A 186 -4.11 21.84 -5.66
N THR A 187 -3.58 21.30 -6.76
CA THR A 187 -4.08 21.53 -8.12
C THR A 187 -4.15 20.23 -8.90
N PRO A 188 -5.13 20.07 -9.81
CA PRO A 188 -5.18 18.90 -10.69
C PRO A 188 -3.89 18.71 -11.47
N GLN A 189 -3.46 17.46 -11.61
CA GLN A 189 -2.29 17.06 -12.40
C GLN A 189 -2.68 16.03 -13.45
N THR A 190 -1.99 16.04 -14.59
CA THR A 190 -2.21 15.09 -15.67
C THR A 190 -0.92 14.42 -16.09
N THR A 191 -0.99 13.17 -16.53
CA THR A 191 0.14 12.43 -17.11
C THR A 191 -0.37 11.36 -18.06
N SER A 192 0.49 10.90 -18.96
CA SER A 192 0.28 9.66 -19.70
C SER A 192 1.08 8.54 -19.04
N SER A 193 0.47 7.37 -18.87
CA SER A 193 1.06 6.20 -18.24
C SER A 193 0.62 4.92 -18.97
N ALA A 194 1.12 3.79 -18.51
CA ALA A 194 0.67 2.48 -18.99
C ALA A 194 0.35 1.60 -17.76
N LEU A 195 -0.94 1.30 -17.55
CA LEU A 195 -1.42 0.51 -16.42
C LEU A 195 -1.35 -1.00 -16.73
N ALA A 196 -0.87 -1.80 -15.79
CA ALA A 196 -0.78 -3.25 -15.93
C ALA A 196 -2.17 -3.90 -15.95
N LEU A 197 -2.53 -4.52 -17.08
CA LEU A 197 -3.70 -5.40 -17.20
C LEU A 197 -3.42 -6.77 -16.58
N SER A 198 -2.22 -7.29 -16.80
CA SER A 198 -1.74 -8.56 -16.27
C SER A 198 -0.23 -8.51 -16.06
N SER A 199 0.25 -9.17 -15.03
CA SER A 199 1.68 -9.25 -14.68
C SER A 199 2.04 -10.69 -14.39
N PHE A 200 3.22 -11.12 -14.85
CA PHE A 200 3.70 -12.51 -14.78
C PHE A 200 5.13 -12.55 -14.27
N ASP A 201 5.33 -13.22 -13.15
CA ASP A 201 6.65 -13.63 -12.66
C ASP A 201 6.97 -15.01 -13.26
N CYS A 202 8.01 -15.06 -14.09
CA CYS A 202 8.39 -16.26 -14.82
C CYS A 202 9.72 -16.80 -14.28
N GLN A 203 9.70 -18.01 -13.73
CA GLN A 203 10.82 -18.64 -13.02
C GLN A 203 11.27 -19.95 -13.70
N PRO A 204 12.57 -20.27 -13.63
CA PRO A 204 13.67 -19.52 -13.04
C PRO A 204 14.09 -18.31 -13.88
N ASP A 205 14.37 -17.19 -13.21
CA ASP A 205 14.79 -15.95 -13.88
C ASP A 205 16.07 -16.16 -14.73
N GLY A 206 16.14 -15.47 -15.87
CA GLY A 206 17.29 -15.52 -16.77
C GLY A 206 17.34 -16.72 -17.72
N VAL A 207 16.38 -17.63 -17.70
CA VAL A 207 16.24 -18.67 -18.73
C VAL A 207 15.94 -18.01 -20.06
N LYS A 208 16.69 -18.39 -21.11
CA LYS A 208 16.44 -17.99 -22.51
C LYS A 208 15.82 -19.14 -23.25
N PHE A 209 15.01 -18.83 -24.24
CA PHE A 209 14.34 -19.79 -25.07
C PHE A 209 14.93 -19.79 -26.48
N GLU A 210 15.09 -20.97 -27.05
CA GLU A 210 15.48 -21.14 -28.46
C GLU A 210 14.34 -20.77 -29.41
N LYS A 211 13.10 -20.91 -28.96
CA LYS A 211 11.88 -20.43 -29.59
C LYS A 211 11.03 -19.68 -28.57
N PRO A 212 10.47 -18.52 -28.92
CA PRO A 212 9.64 -17.75 -28.00
C PRO A 212 8.48 -18.56 -27.43
N LEU A 213 8.21 -18.38 -26.13
CA LEU A 213 6.95 -18.76 -25.53
C LEU A 213 5.88 -17.74 -25.88
N GLU A 214 4.62 -18.18 -25.90
CA GLU A 214 3.48 -17.28 -25.98
C GLU A 214 2.68 -17.31 -24.70
N ILE A 215 2.44 -16.13 -24.09
CA ILE A 215 1.38 -15.96 -23.08
C ILE A 215 0.18 -15.31 -23.75
N ARG A 216 -0.97 -15.97 -23.65
CA ARG A 216 -2.24 -15.51 -24.18
C ARG A 216 -3.16 -15.08 -23.03
N VAL A 217 -3.54 -13.80 -23.02
CA VAL A 217 -4.47 -13.22 -22.06
C VAL A 217 -5.82 -13.04 -22.74
N LYS A 218 -6.73 -13.98 -22.54
CA LYS A 218 -8.06 -14.01 -23.19
C LYS A 218 -9.00 -12.96 -22.59
N ALA A 219 -9.98 -12.54 -23.38
CA ALA A 219 -11.13 -11.80 -22.88
C ALA A 219 -11.93 -12.67 -21.90
N LEU A 220 -12.61 -12.02 -20.93
CA LEU A 220 -13.46 -12.70 -19.96
C LEU A 220 -14.79 -13.16 -20.56
N GLU A 221 -15.27 -12.45 -21.58
CA GLU A 221 -16.54 -12.71 -22.28
C GLU A 221 -16.27 -12.94 -23.76
N ALA A 222 -16.62 -14.13 -24.26
CA ALA A 222 -16.36 -14.57 -25.64
C ALA A 222 -17.07 -13.70 -26.71
N ASP A 223 -18.16 -13.02 -26.35
CA ASP A 223 -18.98 -12.24 -27.29
C ASP A 223 -18.64 -10.73 -27.27
N ASN A 224 -17.54 -10.35 -26.61
CA ASN A 224 -17.21 -8.94 -26.48
C ASN A 224 -16.27 -8.48 -27.61
N ASP A 225 -16.82 -7.72 -28.56
CA ASP A 225 -16.07 -7.13 -29.67
C ASP A 225 -15.29 -5.85 -29.31
N VAL A 226 -15.24 -5.46 -28.03
CA VAL A 226 -14.53 -4.28 -27.59
C VAL A 226 -13.19 -4.65 -26.97
N TYR A 227 -12.12 -4.08 -27.51
CA TYR A 227 -10.76 -4.31 -27.02
C TYR A 227 -9.94 -3.02 -26.97
N PHE A 228 -8.88 -2.99 -26.17
CA PHE A 228 -7.93 -1.88 -26.13
C PHE A 228 -7.05 -1.88 -27.35
N THR A 229 -6.87 -0.71 -27.97
CA THR A 229 -6.06 -0.56 -29.19
C THR A 229 -4.62 -0.13 -28.90
N GLU A 230 -4.34 0.38 -27.71
CA GLU A 230 -2.99 0.80 -27.30
C GLU A 230 -2.53 -0.03 -26.12
N VAL A 231 -2.00 -1.23 -26.40
CA VAL A 231 -1.52 -2.19 -25.39
C VAL A 231 -0.07 -2.54 -25.68
N LYS A 232 0.73 -2.61 -24.63
CA LYS A 232 2.17 -2.80 -24.70
C LYS A 232 2.65 -3.96 -23.83
N HIS A 233 3.72 -4.61 -24.29
CA HIS A 233 4.47 -5.60 -23.55
C HIS A 233 5.66 -4.95 -22.84
N TYR A 234 5.72 -5.09 -21.52
CA TYR A 234 6.83 -4.63 -20.69
C TYR A 234 7.60 -5.81 -20.14
N VAL A 235 8.92 -5.66 -20.06
CA VAL A 235 9.83 -6.62 -19.43
C VAL A 235 10.63 -5.88 -18.37
N ASN A 236 10.56 -6.33 -17.13
CA ASN A 236 11.20 -5.67 -15.96
C ASN A 236 10.90 -4.16 -15.93
N GLY A 237 9.65 -3.78 -16.15
CA GLY A 237 9.20 -2.39 -16.13
C GLY A 237 9.61 -1.54 -17.35
N THR A 238 10.27 -2.14 -18.36
CA THR A 238 10.69 -1.45 -19.58
C THR A 238 9.78 -1.84 -20.75
N ASP A 239 9.30 -0.84 -21.50
CA ASP A 239 8.53 -1.03 -22.75
C ASP A 239 9.39 -1.79 -23.77
N LYS A 240 8.93 -2.95 -24.21
CA LYS A 240 9.65 -3.80 -25.17
C LYS A 240 9.03 -3.79 -26.55
N ALA A 241 7.70 -3.89 -26.65
CA ALA A 241 6.97 -3.99 -27.91
C ALA A 241 5.48 -3.65 -27.70
N GLU A 242 4.77 -3.45 -28.81
CA GLU A 242 3.32 -3.48 -28.79
C GLU A 242 2.84 -4.93 -28.59
N ALA A 243 1.83 -5.15 -27.76
CA ALA A 243 1.18 -6.44 -27.64
C ALA A 243 0.19 -6.63 -28.79
N ILE A 244 0.18 -7.83 -29.36
CA ILE A 244 -0.70 -8.17 -30.50
C ILE A 244 -2.05 -8.61 -29.93
N TYR A 245 -3.15 -8.03 -30.46
CA TYR A 245 -4.48 -8.56 -30.22
C TYR A 245 -4.82 -9.55 -31.35
N ASP A 246 -5.07 -10.80 -30.98
CA ASP A 246 -5.51 -11.86 -31.87
C ASP A 246 -7.05 -11.93 -31.86
N ASP A 247 -7.66 -11.46 -32.94
CA ASP A 247 -9.12 -11.41 -33.07
C ASP A 247 -9.76 -12.81 -33.21
N SER A 248 -8.97 -13.81 -33.59
CA SER A 248 -9.48 -15.18 -33.82
C SER A 248 -9.86 -15.89 -32.52
N ASP A 249 -9.11 -15.64 -31.45
CA ASP A 249 -9.37 -16.21 -30.11
C ASP A 249 -9.63 -15.15 -29.03
N LYS A 250 -9.73 -13.86 -29.45
CA LYS A 250 -10.00 -12.72 -28.58
C LYS A 250 -8.96 -12.58 -27.45
N SER A 251 -7.69 -12.72 -27.75
CA SER A 251 -6.60 -12.65 -26.78
C SER A 251 -5.55 -11.60 -27.11
N TYR A 252 -4.87 -11.10 -26.07
CA TYR A 252 -3.61 -10.38 -26.22
C TYR A 252 -2.46 -11.37 -26.11
N VAL A 253 -1.52 -11.32 -27.05
CA VAL A 253 -0.40 -12.24 -27.15
C VAL A 253 0.89 -11.55 -26.75
N LEU A 254 1.61 -12.13 -25.78
CA LEU A 254 2.95 -11.74 -25.37
C LEU A 254 3.93 -12.81 -25.87
N GLN A 255 4.97 -12.37 -26.60
CA GLN A 255 6.07 -13.22 -27.04
C GLN A 255 7.24 -13.10 -26.05
N LEU A 256 7.64 -14.22 -25.42
CA LEU A 256 8.69 -14.28 -24.41
C LEU A 256 9.94 -14.97 -24.96
N ASP A 257 11.04 -14.23 -25.10
CA ASP A 257 12.37 -14.76 -25.48
C ASP A 257 13.12 -15.37 -24.29
N GLY A 258 12.63 -15.17 -23.09
CA GLY A 258 13.23 -15.67 -21.84
C GLY A 258 12.36 -15.36 -20.63
N PHE A 259 12.79 -15.88 -19.49
CA PHE A 259 12.08 -15.66 -18.22
C PHE A 259 12.56 -14.43 -17.47
N SER A 260 11.58 -13.68 -16.99
CA SER A 260 11.70 -12.47 -16.21
C SER A 260 10.31 -12.04 -15.72
N VAL A 261 10.17 -10.80 -15.26
CA VAL A 261 8.86 -10.19 -15.02
C VAL A 261 8.33 -9.62 -16.34
N HIS A 262 7.20 -10.13 -16.79
CA HIS A 262 6.51 -9.69 -17.99
C HIS A 262 5.16 -9.07 -17.66
N GLU A 263 4.79 -7.99 -18.35
CA GLU A 263 3.54 -7.29 -18.09
C GLU A 263 2.86 -6.90 -19.41
N LEU A 264 1.54 -7.12 -19.44
CA LEU A 264 0.65 -6.57 -20.44
C LEU A 264 0.10 -5.26 -19.88
N ARG A 265 0.38 -4.12 -20.53
CA ARG A 265 -0.04 -2.80 -20.05
C ARG A 265 -0.87 -2.06 -21.09
N VAL A 266 -1.94 -1.38 -20.64
CA VAL A 266 -2.75 -0.48 -21.46
C VAL A 266 -2.28 0.96 -21.29
N VAL A 267 -2.06 1.65 -22.41
CA VAL A 267 -1.71 3.08 -22.40
C VAL A 267 -2.92 3.88 -21.96
N THR A 268 -2.70 4.81 -21.02
CA THR A 268 -3.76 5.60 -20.39
C THR A 268 -3.36 7.06 -20.31
N ASP A 269 -4.35 7.96 -20.44
CA ASP A 269 -4.24 9.33 -19.98
C ASP A 269 -4.87 9.42 -18.59
N LEU A 270 -4.10 9.93 -17.63
CA LEU A 270 -4.45 10.04 -16.23
C LEU A 270 -4.60 11.49 -15.84
N SER A 271 -5.65 11.82 -15.08
CA SER A 271 -5.68 13.05 -14.29
C SER A 271 -5.96 12.73 -12.82
N ALA A 272 -5.30 13.47 -11.91
CA ALA A 272 -5.49 13.35 -10.47
C ALA A 272 -5.95 14.70 -9.90
N GLU A 273 -7.09 14.71 -9.22
CA GLU A 273 -7.67 15.89 -8.55
C GLU A 273 -7.58 15.67 -7.04
N PRO A 274 -6.86 16.55 -6.30
CA PRO A 274 -6.74 16.43 -4.85
C PRO A 274 -7.98 16.97 -4.16
N ASN A 275 -8.41 16.29 -3.11
CA ASN A 275 -9.43 16.71 -2.16
C ASN A 275 -9.06 16.27 -0.75
N SER A 276 -9.76 16.72 0.28
CA SER A 276 -9.58 16.24 1.65
C SER A 276 -10.90 16.30 2.42
N GLU A 277 -11.07 15.35 3.34
CA GLU A 277 -12.19 15.32 4.27
C GLU A 277 -11.70 15.36 5.72
N THR A 278 -12.42 16.08 6.60
CA THR A 278 -12.19 16.01 8.04
C THR A 278 -12.86 14.76 8.56
N ILE A 279 -12.07 13.84 9.14
CA ILE A 279 -12.56 12.55 9.63
C ILE A 279 -12.77 12.52 11.14
N LEU A 280 -12.08 13.42 11.89
CA LEU A 280 -12.27 13.56 13.34
C LEU A 280 -11.78 14.92 13.81
N SER A 281 -12.46 15.49 14.82
CA SER A 281 -11.97 16.62 15.59
C SER A 281 -12.27 16.35 17.07
N GLU A 282 -11.22 16.31 17.91
CA GLU A 282 -11.30 16.01 19.33
C GLU A 282 -10.64 17.10 20.15
N SER A 283 -11.22 17.39 21.32
CA SER A 283 -10.71 18.42 22.22
C SER A 283 -10.60 17.91 23.65
N VAL A 284 -9.56 18.39 24.33
CA VAL A 284 -9.44 18.33 25.80
C VAL A 284 -9.40 19.77 26.31
N ASP A 285 -10.40 20.11 27.11
CA ASP A 285 -10.50 21.42 27.73
C ASP A 285 -10.05 21.32 29.19
N ASN A 286 -8.90 21.92 29.47
CA ASN A 286 -8.32 21.99 30.83
C ASN A 286 -8.16 23.44 31.30
N LEU A 287 -8.90 24.38 30.68
CA LEU A 287 -8.89 25.78 31.08
C LEU A 287 -9.34 25.94 32.55
N GLY A 288 -8.64 26.76 33.28
CA GLY A 288 -8.89 27.00 34.71
C GLY A 288 -8.47 25.85 35.62
N LYS A 289 -7.67 24.89 35.17
CA LYS A 289 -7.20 23.73 35.95
C LYS A 289 -5.70 23.61 35.92
N THR A 290 -5.13 23.08 37.01
CA THR A 290 -3.68 22.83 37.13
C THR A 290 -3.31 21.36 36.96
N THR A 291 -4.28 20.44 37.13
CA THR A 291 -4.05 18.99 37.01
C THR A 291 -4.01 18.59 35.54
N ALA A 292 -3.13 17.63 35.21
CA ALA A 292 -3.09 17.06 33.89
C ALA A 292 -4.34 16.20 33.59
N VAL A 293 -4.80 16.25 32.34
CA VAL A 293 -5.94 15.44 31.84
C VAL A 293 -5.49 14.72 30.57
N SER A 294 -5.83 13.45 30.47
CA SER A 294 -5.62 12.66 29.23
C SER A 294 -6.95 12.17 28.67
N LYS A 295 -6.99 11.95 27.36
CA LYS A 295 -8.13 11.39 26.62
C LYS A 295 -7.64 10.43 25.56
N ASP A 296 -8.16 9.20 25.59
CA ASP A 296 -7.97 8.23 24.55
C ASP A 296 -9.12 8.29 23.55
N PHE A 297 -8.83 8.10 22.27
CA PHE A 297 -9.83 8.10 21.21
C PHE A 297 -9.36 7.26 20.01
N SER A 298 -10.25 6.99 19.07
CA SER A 298 -9.92 6.25 17.84
C SER A 298 -10.22 7.11 16.62
N VAL A 299 -9.24 7.20 15.73
CA VAL A 299 -9.41 7.81 14.40
C VAL A 299 -9.77 6.71 13.41
N LYS A 300 -10.91 6.84 12.76
CA LYS A 300 -11.37 5.92 11.72
C LYS A 300 -11.08 6.51 10.36
N ALA A 301 -10.11 5.93 9.67
CA ALA A 301 -9.73 6.31 8.32
C ALA A 301 -10.22 5.29 7.32
N LYS A 302 -10.49 5.73 6.11
CA LYS A 302 -10.79 4.84 4.98
C LYS A 302 -9.50 4.47 4.27
N GLU A 303 -9.48 3.28 3.71
CA GLU A 303 -8.39 2.76 2.89
C GLU A 303 -8.98 2.10 1.64
N GLY A 304 -8.22 2.12 0.54
CA GLY A 304 -8.65 1.56 -0.74
C GLY A 304 -9.21 2.61 -1.70
N TRP A 305 -9.93 2.15 -2.69
CA TRP A 305 -10.52 3.00 -3.73
C TRP A 305 -11.87 2.47 -4.19
N LYS A 306 -12.68 3.34 -4.81
CA LYS A 306 -14.01 3.02 -5.35
C LYS A 306 -14.24 3.68 -6.69
N VAL A 307 -15.04 3.07 -7.53
CA VAL A 307 -15.52 3.66 -8.78
C VAL A 307 -16.59 4.71 -8.46
N ILE A 308 -16.46 5.89 -9.05
CA ILE A 308 -17.42 7.00 -8.95
C ILE A 308 -18.32 7.05 -10.18
N SER A 309 -17.71 6.92 -11.35
CA SER A 309 -18.42 6.89 -12.62
C SER A 309 -17.61 6.22 -13.71
N LYS A 310 -18.28 5.83 -14.79
CA LYS A 310 -17.66 5.28 -15.99
C LYS A 310 -18.44 5.71 -17.22
N SER A 311 -17.77 5.79 -18.37
CA SER A 311 -18.44 6.00 -19.65
C SER A 311 -19.26 4.76 -20.06
N GLU A 312 -20.25 4.95 -20.92
CA GLU A 312 -21.16 3.86 -21.32
C GLU A 312 -20.45 2.70 -22.03
N GLY A 313 -19.32 2.96 -22.69
CA GLY A 313 -18.51 1.96 -23.38
C GLY A 313 -17.71 1.07 -22.42
N VAL A 314 -17.54 1.47 -21.15
CA VAL A 314 -16.88 0.66 -20.11
C VAL A 314 -17.86 -0.38 -19.57
N LYS A 315 -17.96 -1.51 -20.27
CA LYS A 315 -18.83 -2.65 -19.94
C LYS A 315 -18.09 -3.96 -20.20
N GLY A 316 -18.59 -5.05 -19.62
CA GLY A 316 -18.12 -6.41 -19.87
C GLY A 316 -16.60 -6.54 -19.67
N ASP A 317 -15.92 -7.06 -20.67
CA ASP A 317 -14.47 -7.33 -20.62
C ASP A 317 -13.62 -6.06 -20.43
N ILE A 318 -14.00 -4.94 -21.05
CA ILE A 318 -13.29 -3.65 -20.86
C ILE A 318 -13.38 -3.20 -19.40
N GLU A 319 -14.55 -3.31 -18.78
CA GLU A 319 -14.71 -2.99 -17.36
C GLU A 319 -13.86 -3.92 -16.49
N ALA A 320 -13.92 -5.22 -16.70
CA ALA A 320 -13.18 -6.21 -15.94
C ALA A 320 -11.66 -5.98 -16.06
N LYS A 321 -11.15 -5.72 -17.26
CA LYS A 321 -9.72 -5.44 -17.49
C LYS A 321 -9.28 -4.09 -16.91
N LEU A 322 -10.09 -3.03 -17.01
CA LEU A 322 -9.80 -1.75 -16.36
C LEU A 322 -9.82 -1.88 -14.83
N MET A 323 -10.75 -2.63 -14.27
CA MET A 323 -10.79 -2.91 -12.83
C MET A 323 -9.55 -3.70 -12.40
N ALA A 324 -9.11 -4.68 -13.19
CA ALA A 324 -7.85 -5.42 -12.94
C ALA A 324 -6.63 -4.48 -13.02
N ALA A 325 -6.57 -3.60 -14.04
CA ALA A 325 -5.49 -2.63 -14.17
C ALA A 325 -5.42 -1.65 -12.99
N LEU A 326 -6.58 -1.17 -12.51
CA LEU A 326 -6.66 -0.31 -11.33
C LEU A 326 -6.26 -1.03 -10.05
N ARG A 327 -6.70 -2.29 -9.88
CA ARG A 327 -6.27 -3.14 -8.78
C ARG A 327 -4.75 -3.31 -8.77
N ASN A 328 -4.14 -3.52 -9.94
CA ASN A 328 -2.68 -3.60 -10.07
C ASN A 328 -2.02 -2.25 -9.77
N ALA A 329 -2.54 -1.16 -10.33
CA ALA A 329 -1.93 0.17 -10.19
C ALA A 329 -2.04 0.76 -8.78
N LEU A 330 -3.12 0.46 -8.05
CA LEU A 330 -3.39 0.93 -6.69
C LEU A 330 -3.07 -0.13 -5.61
N ALA A 331 -2.67 -1.34 -6.04
CA ALA A 331 -2.32 -2.51 -5.21
C ALA A 331 -3.40 -2.97 -4.21
N CYS A 332 -4.62 -2.47 -4.33
CA CYS A 332 -5.78 -2.86 -3.53
C CYS A 332 -7.07 -2.50 -4.27
N GLU A 333 -8.21 -2.96 -3.79
CA GLU A 333 -9.52 -2.55 -4.28
C GLU A 333 -10.55 -2.54 -3.14
N GLY A 334 -11.68 -1.89 -3.43
CA GLY A 334 -12.72 -1.69 -2.43
C GLY A 334 -12.34 -0.64 -1.37
N VAL A 335 -13.27 -0.37 -0.48
CA VAL A 335 -13.05 0.55 0.63
C VAL A 335 -13.20 -0.21 1.93
N SER A 336 -12.21 -0.09 2.80
CA SER A 336 -12.24 -0.61 4.17
C SER A 336 -11.94 0.49 5.17
N GLU A 337 -12.23 0.23 6.45
CA GLU A 337 -11.95 1.17 7.54
C GLU A 337 -10.76 0.64 8.37
N ILE A 338 -9.84 1.54 8.68
CA ILE A 338 -8.75 1.28 9.61
C ILE A 338 -8.96 2.18 10.84
N ALA A 339 -9.02 1.56 12.02
CA ALA A 339 -9.10 2.26 13.30
C ALA A 339 -7.68 2.46 13.88
N MET A 340 -7.32 3.72 14.17
CA MET A 340 -6.04 4.07 14.77
C MET A 340 -6.29 4.57 16.21
N ALA A 341 -5.78 3.84 17.20
CA ALA A 341 -5.81 4.30 18.59
C ALA A 341 -4.90 5.51 18.77
N LYS A 342 -5.39 6.55 19.42
CA LYS A 342 -4.68 7.79 19.71
C LYS A 342 -4.93 8.20 21.17
N SER A 343 -3.96 8.90 21.76
CA SER A 343 -4.06 9.46 23.09
C SER A 343 -3.58 10.92 23.07
N MET A 344 -4.30 11.79 23.76
CA MET A 344 -3.97 13.21 23.92
C MET A 344 -3.89 13.54 25.38
N ALA A 345 -2.82 14.24 25.81
CA ALA A 345 -2.63 14.69 27.18
C ALA A 345 -2.43 16.21 27.20
N VAL A 346 -3.06 16.86 28.17
CA VAL A 346 -2.97 18.32 28.39
C VAL A 346 -2.65 18.58 29.86
N SER A 347 -1.61 19.36 30.11
CA SER A 347 -1.21 19.81 31.42
C SER A 347 -1.35 21.32 31.53
N GLY A 348 -1.75 21.80 32.74
CA GLY A 348 -1.91 23.23 33.01
C GLY A 348 -3.16 23.84 32.37
N ASP A 349 -3.27 25.17 32.49
CA ASP A 349 -4.38 25.99 32.02
C ASP A 349 -4.38 26.12 30.50
N MET A 350 -4.82 25.06 29.83
CA MET A 350 -4.76 24.97 28.36
C MET A 350 -5.92 24.15 27.80
N LYS A 351 -6.43 24.56 26.65
CA LYS A 351 -7.29 23.70 25.80
C LYS A 351 -6.50 23.26 24.56
N MET A 352 -6.60 21.99 24.24
CA MET A 352 -6.00 21.41 23.04
C MET A 352 -7.06 20.79 22.15
N THR A 353 -7.02 21.11 20.87
CA THR A 353 -7.88 20.50 19.84
C THR A 353 -7.00 19.84 18.80
N VAL A 354 -7.28 18.57 18.49
CA VAL A 354 -6.66 17.86 17.38
C VAL A 354 -7.72 17.60 16.30
N THR A 355 -7.37 17.94 15.06
CA THR A 355 -8.20 17.68 13.88
C THR A 355 -7.46 16.76 12.94
N TYR A 356 -8.11 15.66 12.54
CA TYR A 356 -7.61 14.72 11.55
C TYR A 356 -8.30 14.95 10.21
N LYS A 357 -7.48 15.06 9.15
CA LYS A 357 -7.94 15.16 7.77
C LYS A 357 -7.38 14.04 6.95
N GLN A 358 -8.20 13.44 6.10
CA GLN A 358 -7.77 12.43 5.13
C GLN A 358 -7.74 13.02 3.73
N ALA A 359 -6.64 12.81 3.01
CA ALA A 359 -6.56 13.12 1.59
C ALA A 359 -7.46 12.17 0.79
N VAL A 360 -8.15 12.72 -0.20
CA VAL A 360 -8.94 11.95 -1.18
C VAL A 360 -8.48 12.38 -2.56
N ILE A 361 -8.09 11.42 -3.39
CA ILE A 361 -7.61 11.70 -4.73
C ILE A 361 -8.61 11.12 -5.72
N ARG A 362 -9.14 11.97 -6.59
CA ARG A 362 -10.01 11.56 -7.69
C ARG A 362 -9.19 11.41 -8.95
N TYR A 363 -9.11 10.18 -9.47
CA TYR A 363 -8.49 9.90 -10.75
C TYR A 363 -9.53 9.81 -11.84
N THR A 364 -9.25 10.44 -13.00
CA THR A 364 -9.92 10.14 -14.25
C THR A 364 -8.92 9.43 -15.17
N ILE A 365 -9.28 8.24 -15.60
CA ILE A 365 -8.45 7.35 -16.41
C ILE A 365 -9.13 7.20 -17.76
N ARG A 366 -8.43 7.54 -18.84
CA ARG A 366 -8.91 7.40 -20.22
C ARG A 366 -8.06 6.37 -20.96
N VAL A 367 -8.72 5.52 -21.71
CA VAL A 367 -8.12 4.48 -22.54
C VAL A 367 -8.70 4.51 -23.94
N LYS A 368 -7.93 4.05 -24.92
CA LYS A 368 -8.42 3.90 -26.28
C LYS A 368 -8.87 2.46 -26.54
N THR A 369 -10.03 2.34 -27.15
CA THR A 369 -10.60 1.07 -27.62
C THR A 369 -10.88 1.15 -29.11
N ASN A 370 -11.21 0.03 -29.72
CA ASN A 370 -11.66 -0.01 -31.14
C ASN A 370 -12.97 0.78 -31.37
N ARG A 371 -13.67 1.22 -30.31
CA ARG A 371 -14.88 2.02 -30.40
C ARG A 371 -14.68 3.50 -30.05
N GLY A 372 -13.49 3.88 -29.61
CA GLY A 372 -13.13 5.25 -29.24
C GLY A 372 -12.47 5.37 -27.88
N VAL A 373 -12.57 6.55 -27.26
CA VAL A 373 -11.99 6.82 -25.95
C VAL A 373 -13.02 6.52 -24.86
N GLU A 374 -12.66 5.63 -23.97
CA GLU A 374 -13.44 5.26 -22.80
C GLU A 374 -12.80 5.83 -21.53
N SER A 375 -13.63 6.06 -20.49
CA SER A 375 -13.12 6.61 -19.22
C SER A 375 -13.77 5.98 -18.01
N ILE A 376 -12.97 5.91 -16.93
CA ILE A 376 -13.41 5.54 -15.59
C ILE A 376 -12.91 6.57 -14.60
N VAL A 377 -13.76 6.93 -13.63
CA VAL A 377 -13.41 7.85 -12.54
C VAL A 377 -13.43 7.08 -11.23
N VAL A 378 -12.36 7.16 -10.48
CA VAL A 378 -12.23 6.51 -9.17
C VAL A 378 -11.79 7.50 -8.10
N GLU A 379 -12.15 7.24 -6.86
CA GLU A 379 -11.64 7.93 -5.68
C GLU A 379 -10.80 6.97 -4.85
N GLN A 380 -9.58 7.40 -4.53
CA GLN A 380 -8.67 6.71 -3.62
C GLN A 380 -8.53 7.50 -2.33
N TYR A 381 -8.53 6.82 -1.21
CA TYR A 381 -8.27 7.38 0.11
C TYR A 381 -6.77 7.35 0.40
N GLY A 382 -6.22 8.53 0.64
CA GLY A 382 -4.79 8.76 0.85
C GLY A 382 -4.41 8.97 2.31
N ALA A 383 -3.28 9.65 2.53
CA ALA A 383 -2.71 9.89 3.85
C ALA A 383 -3.66 10.64 4.79
N VAL A 384 -3.56 10.32 6.07
CA VAL A 384 -4.21 11.06 7.16
C VAL A 384 -3.19 11.99 7.80
N SER A 385 -3.50 13.28 7.79
CA SER A 385 -2.75 14.33 8.49
C SER A 385 -3.46 14.75 9.77
N GLN A 386 -2.70 15.24 10.76
CA GLN A 386 -3.26 15.84 11.97
C GLN A 386 -2.84 17.31 12.07
N LYS A 387 -3.72 18.12 12.65
CA LYS A 387 -3.44 19.49 13.06
C LYS A 387 -3.77 19.64 14.55
N ILE A 388 -2.82 20.20 15.31
CA ILE A 388 -3.00 20.48 16.73
C ILE A 388 -3.13 21.98 16.94
N GLU A 389 -4.19 22.41 17.61
CA GLU A 389 -4.42 23.78 18.03
C GLU A 389 -4.43 23.86 19.55
N LYS A 390 -3.74 24.84 20.11
CA LYS A 390 -3.62 25.09 21.54
C LYS A 390 -4.16 26.46 21.88
N GLU A 391 -5.00 26.53 22.90
CA GLU A 391 -5.54 27.78 23.48
C GLU A 391 -5.05 27.85 24.93
N GLN A 392 -4.27 28.88 25.26
CA GLN A 392 -3.76 29.11 26.62
C GLN A 392 -4.80 29.82 27.46
N GLY A 393 -5.05 29.35 28.64
CA GLY A 393 -5.90 30.06 29.60
C GLY A 393 -5.20 31.29 30.25
N ASN A 394 -5.97 32.04 30.99
CA ASN A 394 -5.54 33.29 31.65
C ASN A 394 -5.38 33.16 33.15
N MET A 395 -5.13 31.96 33.69
CA MET A 395 -4.88 31.83 35.12
C MET A 395 -3.68 32.68 35.53
N LYS A 396 -3.90 33.71 36.31
CA LYS A 396 -2.84 34.44 36.98
C LYS A 396 -2.25 33.49 38.04
N PRO A 397 -0.93 33.37 38.20
CA PRO A 397 -0.39 32.72 39.38
C PRO A 397 -0.92 33.44 40.63
N GLU A 398 -1.62 32.72 41.50
CA GLU A 398 -1.96 33.27 42.81
C GLU A 398 -0.65 33.54 43.51
N HIS A 399 -0.28 34.82 43.58
CA HIS A 399 0.78 35.28 44.50
C HIS A 399 0.21 35.17 45.92
N ASN A 400 0.53 34.10 46.61
CA ASN A 400 0.47 34.03 48.07
C ASN A 400 1.70 34.66 48.70
#